data_302ac75e2edb576b55e92d06e4d9ac2a
#
_entry.id   302ac75e2edb576b55e92d06e4d9ac2a
#
_cell.length_a   1.000
_cell.length_b   1.000
_cell.length_c   1.000
_cell.angle_alpha   90.00
_cell.angle_beta   90.00
_cell.angle_gamma   90.00
#
_symmetry.space_group_name_H-M   'P 1'
#
loop_
_entity.id
_entity.type
_entity.pdbx_description
1 polymer ?
#
loop_
_entity_poly.entity_id
_entity_poly.type
_entity_poly.pdbx_seq_one_letter_code
_entity_poly.pdbx_strand_id
1 'polypeptide(L)'
;MIAPGPRAPRAPRSRSRRRRGARARRRAILVDHDPGSGRDPRPKWPLRVLPVQLSSRPMKTRPVSWDDLRFLLAVHRDRSFFAAGRSLGVAASTVARRVEAMERSLGRALVHRSNDGTRLDREALRLVVLAEELELGLASLVRDGRETEVSGTVRVSLSEGFVRPLVPLLARLHAKHPALRVEVISEARIADLARGEAEIGIRIVRSASAPIVSKLLGRASTGLFASRDYVERRLPSAKLSRDVAGTHDWVGLDASLERLPQEQWTRAYGASRFTFRSNSVFAVEQAVVSGMGIGLLGVVQASSLAGLVELDAAATPPPVEVFLAFRRDARKTSRVRVVAREIEADARRLLR
;
A
#
# COMPACT_ATOMS: atom_id res chain seq x y z
N MET A 1 7.92 53.42 37.18
CA MET A 1 9.01 53.45 36.18
C MET A 1 8.95 52.15 35.42
N ILE A 2 8.38 52.20 34.24
CA ILE A 2 8.17 51.02 33.36
C ILE A 2 9.09 51.24 32.16
N ALA A 3 10.03 50.30 31.95
CA ALA A 3 10.95 50.32 30.82
C ALA A 3 10.29 49.69 29.58
N PRO A 4 10.52 50.21 28.35
CA PRO A 4 9.91 49.67 27.13
C PRO A 4 10.73 48.53 26.54
N GLY A 5 10.02 47.52 26.01
CA GLY A 5 10.57 46.32 25.35
C GLY A 5 11.03 46.59 23.89
N PRO A 6 11.83 45.68 23.33
CA PRO A 6 12.51 45.89 22.05
C PRO A 6 11.63 45.67 20.83
N ARG A 7 11.89 46.50 19.81
CA ARG A 7 11.23 46.54 18.48
C ARG A 7 11.66 45.36 17.58
N ALA A 8 10.71 44.84 16.85
CA ALA A 8 10.89 43.83 15.79
C ALA A 8 11.62 44.38 14.53
N PRO A 9 12.41 43.57 13.84
CA PRO A 9 13.09 43.98 12.60
C PRO A 9 12.18 43.94 11.35
N ARG A 10 12.37 44.94 10.50
CA ARG A 10 11.68 45.16 9.24
C ARG A 10 12.16 44.17 8.17
N ALA A 11 11.22 43.63 7.35
CA ALA A 11 11.45 42.80 6.18
C ALA A 11 12.02 43.62 5.00
N PRO A 12 12.90 43.06 4.14
CA PRO A 12 13.39 43.70 2.93
C PRO A 12 12.42 43.57 1.75
N ARG A 13 12.30 44.64 1.00
CA ARG A 13 11.49 44.80 -0.20
C ARG A 13 12.05 43.99 -1.38
N SER A 14 11.23 43.16 -2.01
CA SER A 14 11.54 42.46 -3.25
C SER A 14 11.50 43.36 -4.48
N ARG A 15 12.58 43.38 -5.25
CA ARG A 15 12.66 44.00 -6.58
C ARG A 15 12.09 43.05 -7.63
N SER A 16 11.07 43.51 -8.35
CA SER A 16 10.51 42.90 -9.53
C SER A 16 11.51 42.91 -10.70
N ARG A 17 11.86 41.74 -11.22
CA ARG A 17 12.48 41.62 -12.56
C ARG A 17 11.44 41.03 -13.52
N ARG A 18 10.96 41.91 -14.44
CA ARG A 18 10.21 41.54 -15.64
C ARG A 18 11.08 40.64 -16.51
N ARG A 19 10.59 39.45 -16.88
CA ARG A 19 11.09 38.73 -18.07
C ARG A 19 9.94 38.51 -19.04
N ARG A 20 10.26 38.92 -20.27
CA ARG A 20 9.43 39.00 -21.49
C ARG A 20 8.99 37.61 -21.93
N GLY A 21 7.79 37.55 -22.51
CA GLY A 21 7.15 36.34 -23.00
C GLY A 21 7.78 35.76 -24.26
N ALA A 22 7.60 34.46 -24.39
CA ALA A 22 7.68 33.76 -25.66
C ALA A 22 6.33 32.99 -25.82
N ARG A 23 5.53 33.53 -26.77
CA ARG A 23 4.28 32.90 -27.23
C ARG A 23 4.64 31.74 -28.14
N ALA A 24 4.39 30.51 -27.73
CA ALA A 24 4.35 29.35 -28.60
C ALA A 24 2.93 29.21 -29.19
N ARG A 25 2.83 29.39 -30.50
CA ARG A 25 1.60 29.22 -31.30
C ARG A 25 1.26 27.72 -31.36
N ARG A 26 0.11 27.34 -30.84
CA ARG A 26 -0.53 26.03 -31.10
C ARG A 26 -1.17 26.10 -32.48
N ARG A 27 -0.70 25.29 -33.43
CA ARG A 27 -1.42 24.98 -34.67
C ARG A 27 -2.37 23.82 -34.36
N ALA A 28 -3.67 24.10 -34.46
CA ALA A 28 -4.71 23.09 -34.54
C ALA A 28 -4.67 22.45 -35.94
N ILE A 29 -4.60 21.13 -36.02
CA ILE A 29 -4.82 20.40 -37.27
C ILE A 29 -6.28 19.95 -37.23
N LEU A 30 -7.09 20.58 -38.09
CA LEU A 30 -8.41 20.07 -38.48
C LEU A 30 -8.17 18.82 -39.33
N VAL A 31 -8.81 17.70 -38.98
CA VAL A 31 -8.95 16.52 -39.84
C VAL A 31 -10.35 16.55 -40.41
N ASP A 32 -10.46 16.77 -41.71
CA ASP A 32 -11.68 16.62 -42.48
C ASP A 32 -12.16 15.18 -42.47
N HIS A 33 -13.44 15.00 -42.20
CA HIS A 33 -14.17 13.75 -42.34
C HIS A 33 -14.85 13.69 -43.70
N ASP A 34 -14.44 12.75 -44.54
CA ASP A 34 -15.16 12.38 -45.74
C ASP A 34 -15.95 11.06 -45.47
N PRO A 35 -17.28 11.02 -45.67
CA PRO A 35 -18.09 9.83 -45.47
C PRO A 35 -18.39 9.15 -46.80
N GLY A 36 -17.74 8.05 -47.10
CA GLY A 36 -18.20 7.22 -48.24
C GLY A 36 -17.23 6.13 -48.69
N SER A 37 -17.42 4.90 -48.24
CA SER A 37 -17.58 3.66 -49.03
C SER A 37 -17.21 2.42 -48.19
N GLY A 38 -18.05 1.42 -48.33
CA GLY A 38 -18.14 0.28 -47.46
C GLY A 38 -17.14 -0.85 -47.67
N ARG A 39 -17.20 -1.79 -46.71
CA ARG A 39 -16.78 -3.18 -46.66
C ARG A 39 -15.29 -3.48 -46.60
N ASP A 40 -14.77 -3.85 -45.43
CA ASP A 40 -14.23 -5.17 -45.08
C ASP A 40 -13.82 -5.20 -43.58
N PRO A 41 -14.32 -6.15 -42.77
CA PRO A 41 -13.96 -6.25 -41.35
C PRO A 41 -12.80 -7.22 -41.14
N ARG A 42 -11.60 -6.79 -41.43
CA ARG A 42 -10.41 -7.48 -40.94
C ARG A 42 -9.45 -6.45 -40.29
N PRO A 43 -9.08 -6.62 -39.00
CA PRO A 43 -8.12 -5.71 -38.38
C PRO A 43 -6.72 -5.98 -38.91
N LYS A 44 -6.28 -5.17 -39.85
CA LYS A 44 -4.85 -5.07 -40.20
C LYS A 44 -4.15 -4.23 -39.14
N TRP A 45 -3.48 -4.90 -38.23
CA TRP A 45 -2.54 -4.26 -37.33
C TRP A 45 -1.16 -4.19 -37.98
N PRO A 46 -0.69 -3.02 -38.40
CA PRO A 46 0.74 -2.84 -38.55
C PRO A 46 1.27 -2.48 -37.14
N LEU A 47 2.08 -3.36 -36.56
CA LEU A 47 2.98 -3.01 -35.46
C LEU A 47 3.94 -1.94 -35.99
N ARG A 48 3.53 -0.68 -35.95
CA ARG A 48 4.45 0.44 -36.06
C ARG A 48 5.22 0.50 -34.75
N VAL A 49 6.35 -0.19 -34.68
CA VAL A 49 7.37 0.05 -33.68
C VAL A 49 7.83 1.48 -33.93
N LEU A 50 7.35 2.43 -33.14
CA LEU A 50 7.91 3.77 -33.11
C LEU A 50 9.33 3.62 -32.57
N PRO A 51 10.37 4.11 -33.28
CA PRO A 51 11.70 4.14 -32.72
C PRO A 51 11.66 5.02 -31.47
N VAL A 52 11.88 4.43 -30.29
CA VAL A 52 12.19 5.18 -29.09
C VAL A 52 13.52 5.85 -29.39
N GLN A 53 13.49 7.15 -29.71
CA GLN A 53 14.72 7.95 -29.75
C GLN A 53 15.27 8.03 -28.34
N LEU A 54 16.11 7.07 -27.98
CA LEU A 54 17.02 7.17 -26.86
C LEU A 54 17.94 8.36 -27.18
N SER A 55 17.79 9.45 -26.46
CA SER A 55 18.70 10.61 -26.58
C SER A 55 20.11 10.12 -26.33
N SER A 56 20.94 10.12 -27.38
CA SER A 56 22.32 9.68 -27.38
C SER A 56 23.20 10.75 -26.69
N ARG A 57 23.12 10.85 -25.35
CA ARG A 57 24.25 11.30 -24.55
C ARG A 57 25.06 10.08 -24.22
N PRO A 58 26.37 9.99 -24.55
CA PRO A 58 27.17 8.87 -24.18
C PRO A 58 27.33 8.82 -22.66
N MET A 59 26.51 8.01 -21.99
CA MET A 59 26.77 7.65 -20.61
C MET A 59 28.01 6.77 -20.60
N LYS A 60 29.13 7.27 -20.02
CA LYS A 60 30.39 6.53 -19.80
C LYS A 60 30.26 5.38 -18.81
N THR A 61 29.02 5.06 -18.33
CA THR A 61 28.70 4.00 -17.39
C THR A 61 28.02 2.85 -18.14
N ARG A 62 28.50 1.64 -17.92
CA ARG A 62 27.88 0.42 -18.45
C ARG A 62 26.44 0.34 -17.90
N PRO A 63 25.41 0.17 -18.76
CA PRO A 63 24.05 0.03 -18.27
C PRO A 63 23.92 -1.21 -17.37
N VAL A 64 23.06 -1.14 -16.36
CA VAL A 64 22.74 -2.28 -15.48
C VAL A 64 22.22 -3.43 -16.33
N SER A 65 22.83 -4.60 -16.19
CA SER A 65 22.47 -5.80 -16.96
C SER A 65 21.63 -6.77 -16.12
N TRP A 66 21.01 -7.72 -16.78
CA TRP A 66 20.32 -8.83 -16.10
C TRP A 66 21.25 -9.60 -15.14
N ASP A 67 22.49 -9.85 -15.56
CA ASP A 67 23.46 -10.51 -14.69
C ASP A 67 23.70 -9.73 -13.40
N ASP A 68 23.82 -8.40 -13.49
CA ASP A 68 24.03 -7.57 -12.31
C ASP A 68 22.84 -7.68 -11.34
N LEU A 69 21.62 -7.74 -11.87
CA LEU A 69 20.40 -7.98 -11.07
C LEU A 69 20.39 -9.37 -10.40
N ARG A 70 20.88 -10.42 -11.08
CA ARG A 70 21.03 -11.76 -10.49
C ARG A 70 21.98 -11.76 -9.28
N PHE A 71 23.08 -11.02 -9.36
CA PHE A 71 24.00 -10.89 -8.24
C PHE A 71 23.37 -10.17 -7.05
N LEU A 72 22.63 -9.09 -7.29
CA LEU A 72 21.91 -8.36 -6.24
C LEU A 72 20.83 -9.24 -5.58
N LEU A 73 20.08 -9.99 -6.38
CA LEU A 73 19.05 -10.93 -5.92
C LEU A 73 19.64 -12.02 -5.03
N ALA A 74 20.78 -12.60 -5.42
CA ALA A 74 21.48 -13.60 -4.61
C ALA A 74 21.94 -13.01 -3.26
N VAL A 75 22.51 -11.79 -3.26
CA VAL A 75 22.90 -11.10 -2.02
C VAL A 75 21.69 -10.85 -1.11
N HIS A 76 20.55 -10.52 -1.69
CA HIS A 76 19.31 -10.35 -0.93
C HIS A 76 18.83 -11.65 -0.26
N ARG A 77 18.78 -12.75 -1.02
CA ARG A 77 18.30 -14.07 -0.56
C ARG A 77 19.22 -14.66 0.50
N ASP A 78 20.53 -14.59 0.25
CA ASP A 78 21.56 -15.25 1.06
C ASP A 78 22.10 -14.37 2.20
N ARG A 79 21.73 -13.09 2.24
CA ARG A 79 22.14 -12.07 3.22
C ARG A 79 23.65 -11.95 3.45
N SER A 80 24.45 -12.48 2.49
CA SER A 80 25.91 -12.51 2.57
C SER A 80 26.53 -12.60 1.18
N PHE A 81 27.58 -11.82 0.90
CA PHE A 81 28.33 -11.91 -0.33
C PHE A 81 29.00 -13.27 -0.52
N PHE A 82 29.43 -13.89 0.58
CA PHE A 82 30.05 -15.21 0.56
C PHE A 82 29.02 -16.29 0.20
N ALA A 83 27.84 -16.28 0.85
CA ALA A 83 26.79 -17.25 0.57
C ALA A 83 26.23 -17.04 -0.87
N ALA A 84 26.04 -15.80 -1.30
CA ALA A 84 25.64 -15.47 -2.67
C ALA A 84 26.65 -15.96 -3.71
N GLY A 85 27.96 -15.87 -3.40
CA GLY A 85 29.00 -16.43 -4.27
C GLY A 85 28.87 -17.93 -4.42
N ARG A 86 28.64 -18.65 -3.34
CA ARG A 86 28.42 -20.11 -3.37
C ARG A 86 27.19 -20.51 -4.16
N SER A 87 26.06 -19.81 -3.95
CA SER A 87 24.80 -20.10 -4.65
C SER A 87 24.89 -19.83 -6.16
N LEU A 88 25.72 -18.85 -6.56
CA LEU A 88 25.95 -18.51 -7.96
C LEU A 88 27.14 -19.25 -8.60
N GLY A 89 27.90 -20.04 -7.85
CA GLY A 89 29.08 -20.73 -8.34
C GLY A 89 30.27 -19.82 -8.67
N VAL A 90 30.39 -18.66 -7.97
CA VAL A 90 31.48 -17.68 -8.19
C VAL A 90 32.13 -17.25 -6.88
N ALA A 91 33.31 -16.62 -6.96
CA ALA A 91 33.98 -16.08 -5.79
C ALA A 91 33.18 -14.89 -5.20
N ALA A 92 33.17 -14.73 -3.86
CA ALA A 92 32.55 -13.61 -3.18
C ALA A 92 33.04 -12.24 -3.66
N SER A 93 34.32 -12.14 -4.03
CA SER A 93 34.90 -10.94 -4.63
C SER A 93 34.28 -10.59 -6.00
N THR A 94 33.88 -11.60 -6.78
CA THR A 94 33.15 -11.39 -8.03
C THR A 94 31.76 -10.79 -7.76
N VAL A 95 31.04 -11.30 -6.76
CA VAL A 95 29.76 -10.77 -6.35
C VAL A 95 29.90 -9.31 -5.91
N ALA A 96 30.87 -9.02 -5.03
CA ALA A 96 31.13 -7.66 -4.55
C ALA A 96 31.43 -6.70 -5.71
N ARG A 97 32.34 -7.08 -6.62
CA ARG A 97 32.71 -6.25 -7.79
C ARG A 97 31.51 -5.96 -8.71
N ARG A 98 30.60 -6.93 -8.88
CA ARG A 98 29.38 -6.75 -9.70
C ARG A 98 28.40 -5.78 -9.05
N VAL A 99 28.17 -5.92 -7.76
CA VAL A 99 27.31 -4.99 -6.99
C VAL A 99 27.92 -3.59 -7.00
N GLU A 100 29.20 -3.42 -6.74
CA GLU A 100 29.89 -2.12 -6.80
C GLU A 100 29.85 -1.49 -8.20
N ALA A 101 29.95 -2.29 -9.26
CA ALA A 101 29.81 -1.79 -10.63
C ALA A 101 28.39 -1.26 -10.89
N MET A 102 27.36 -1.93 -10.37
CA MET A 102 25.98 -1.50 -10.45
C MET A 102 25.74 -0.21 -9.64
N GLU A 103 26.28 -0.12 -8.43
CA GLU A 103 26.22 1.09 -7.58
C GLU A 103 26.85 2.30 -8.27
N ARG A 104 28.02 2.10 -8.89
CA ARG A 104 28.67 3.15 -9.69
C ARG A 104 27.84 3.57 -10.90
N SER A 105 27.20 2.61 -11.57
CA SER A 105 26.33 2.90 -12.73
C SER A 105 25.09 3.70 -12.34
N LEU A 106 24.53 3.43 -11.16
CA LEU A 106 23.34 4.09 -10.62
C LEU A 106 23.69 5.34 -9.80
N GLY A 107 24.97 5.58 -9.50
CA GLY A 107 25.44 6.74 -8.74
C GLY A 107 25.02 6.71 -7.26
N ARG A 108 24.77 5.53 -6.70
CA ARG A 108 24.29 5.37 -5.31
C ARG A 108 24.65 4.01 -4.73
N ALA A 109 24.77 3.94 -3.40
CA ALA A 109 24.92 2.68 -2.69
C ALA A 109 23.59 1.92 -2.68
N LEU A 110 23.64 0.62 -2.90
CA LEU A 110 22.49 -0.30 -2.86
C LEU A 110 22.57 -1.24 -1.67
N VAL A 111 23.79 -1.53 -1.22
CA VAL A 111 24.07 -2.57 -0.22
C VAL A 111 24.87 -1.99 0.92
N HIS A 112 24.36 -2.13 2.14
CA HIS A 112 25.03 -1.73 3.38
C HIS A 112 25.48 -2.97 4.15
N ARG A 113 26.76 -2.99 4.54
CA ARG A 113 27.35 -4.05 5.37
C ARG A 113 27.22 -3.64 6.83
N SER A 114 26.77 -4.56 7.68
CA SER A 114 26.72 -4.42 9.13
C SER A 114 27.24 -5.69 9.78
N ASN A 115 27.48 -5.65 11.10
CA ASN A 115 27.89 -6.83 11.88
C ASN A 115 26.83 -7.96 11.83
N ASP A 116 25.58 -7.61 11.58
CA ASP A 116 24.45 -8.55 11.47
C ASP A 116 24.21 -9.05 10.04
N GLY A 117 25.14 -8.77 9.10
CA GLY A 117 25.05 -9.19 7.71
C GLY A 117 24.86 -8.04 6.73
N THR A 118 24.24 -8.35 5.59
CA THR A 118 24.09 -7.42 4.48
C THR A 118 22.64 -6.93 4.41
N ARG A 119 22.44 -5.61 4.39
CA ARG A 119 21.13 -4.96 4.23
C ARG A 119 21.08 -4.20 2.90
N LEU A 120 19.96 -4.29 2.21
CA LEU A 120 19.70 -3.56 0.99
C LEU A 120 18.97 -2.25 1.28
N ASP A 121 19.28 -1.20 0.52
CA ASP A 121 18.51 0.03 0.55
C ASP A 121 17.16 -0.14 -0.17
N ARG A 122 16.33 0.89 -0.14
CA ARG A 122 14.99 0.89 -0.72
C ARG A 122 14.98 0.70 -2.24
N GLU A 123 15.95 1.28 -2.94
CA GLU A 123 16.05 1.14 -4.40
C GLU A 123 16.58 -0.23 -4.79
N ALA A 124 17.52 -0.79 -4.01
CA ALA A 124 17.97 -2.15 -4.19
C ALA A 124 16.84 -3.17 -4.04
N LEU A 125 15.93 -2.96 -3.08
CA LEU A 125 14.74 -3.81 -2.92
C LEU A 125 13.82 -3.74 -4.14
N ARG A 126 13.71 -2.59 -4.82
CA ARG A 126 12.96 -2.48 -6.07
C ARG A 126 13.60 -3.25 -7.21
N LEU A 127 14.93 -3.17 -7.30
CA LEU A 127 15.70 -3.93 -8.30
C LEU A 127 15.58 -5.44 -8.04
N VAL A 128 15.54 -5.86 -6.78
CA VAL A 128 15.29 -7.27 -6.40
C VAL A 128 13.92 -7.73 -6.89
N VAL A 129 12.86 -6.94 -6.70
CA VAL A 129 11.52 -7.27 -7.21
C VAL A 129 11.52 -7.44 -8.72
N LEU A 130 12.18 -6.54 -9.45
CA LEU A 130 12.34 -6.66 -10.92
C LEU A 130 13.13 -7.91 -11.33
N ALA A 131 14.18 -8.24 -10.57
CA ALA A 131 14.97 -9.43 -10.82
C ALA A 131 14.16 -10.72 -10.60
N GLU A 132 13.36 -10.78 -9.55
CA GLU A 132 12.45 -11.91 -9.29
C GLU A 132 11.42 -12.07 -10.40
N GLU A 133 10.84 -10.95 -10.88
CA GLU A 133 9.89 -10.97 -11.99
C GLU A 133 10.51 -11.50 -13.28
N LEU A 134 11.73 -11.07 -13.60
CA LEU A 134 12.46 -11.56 -14.77
C LEU A 134 12.81 -13.05 -14.65
N GLU A 135 13.31 -13.48 -13.49
CA GLU A 135 13.65 -14.89 -13.24
C GLU A 135 12.43 -15.79 -13.44
N LEU A 136 11.29 -15.39 -12.85
CA LEU A 136 10.02 -16.11 -12.99
C LEU A 136 9.49 -16.09 -14.43
N GLY A 137 9.60 -14.95 -15.10
CA GLY A 137 9.21 -14.81 -16.50
C GLY A 137 10.03 -15.73 -17.42
N LEU A 138 11.33 -15.77 -17.23
CA LEU A 138 12.23 -16.65 -17.98
C LEU A 138 11.93 -18.14 -17.69
N ALA A 139 11.76 -18.48 -16.42
CA ALA A 139 11.40 -19.85 -16.01
C ALA A 139 10.06 -20.32 -16.61
N SER A 140 9.10 -19.40 -16.77
CA SER A 140 7.80 -19.72 -17.41
C SER A 140 7.92 -19.99 -18.91
N LEU A 141 8.88 -19.38 -19.60
CA LEU A 141 9.12 -19.61 -21.02
C LEU A 141 9.84 -20.94 -21.30
N VAL A 142 10.62 -21.43 -20.33
CA VAL A 142 11.35 -22.70 -20.46
C VAL A 142 10.48 -23.92 -20.14
N ARG A 143 9.36 -23.72 -19.42
CA ARG A 143 8.41 -24.78 -19.06
C ARG A 143 7.28 -24.86 -20.08
N ASP A 144 7.46 -25.65 -21.11
CA ASP A 144 6.39 -26.00 -22.07
C ASP A 144 5.19 -26.64 -21.35
N GLY A 145 4.02 -25.97 -21.39
CA GLY A 145 2.69 -26.59 -21.37
C GLY A 145 2.14 -27.17 -20.05
N ARG A 146 2.83 -27.06 -18.91
CA ARG A 146 2.24 -27.39 -17.58
C ARG A 146 1.80 -26.12 -16.89
N GLU A 147 0.63 -26.11 -16.24
CA GLU A 147 0.19 -25.04 -15.35
C GLU A 147 1.36 -24.65 -14.45
N THR A 148 1.93 -23.47 -14.72
CA THR A 148 3.12 -23.03 -14.01
C THR A 148 2.72 -22.79 -12.56
N GLU A 149 3.29 -23.59 -11.66
CA GLU A 149 3.15 -23.40 -10.22
C GLU A 149 3.42 -21.93 -9.87
N VAL A 150 2.41 -21.28 -9.31
CA VAL A 150 2.51 -19.87 -8.95
C VAL A 150 3.49 -19.73 -7.79
N SER A 151 4.61 -19.06 -8.01
CA SER A 151 5.71 -18.97 -7.05
C SER A 151 6.23 -17.54 -6.89
N GLY A 152 7.04 -17.31 -5.86
CA GLY A 152 7.63 -16.01 -5.54
C GLY A 152 6.91 -15.28 -4.42
N THR A 153 7.31 -14.03 -4.15
CA THR A 153 6.77 -13.24 -3.02
C THR A 153 5.81 -12.17 -3.53
N VAL A 154 4.69 -11.98 -2.84
CA VAL A 154 3.75 -10.86 -3.03
C VAL A 154 3.64 -10.09 -1.73
N ARG A 155 3.90 -8.78 -1.78
CA ARG A 155 3.73 -7.87 -0.64
C ARG A 155 2.34 -7.26 -0.66
N VAL A 156 1.59 -7.50 0.42
CA VAL A 156 0.25 -6.96 0.63
C VAL A 156 0.28 -5.96 1.76
N SER A 157 -0.01 -4.71 1.48
CA SER A 157 -0.14 -3.68 2.49
C SER A 157 -1.60 -3.42 2.80
N LEU A 158 -1.96 -3.33 4.08
CA LEU A 158 -3.35 -3.16 4.51
C LEU A 158 -3.46 -2.32 5.78
N SER A 159 -4.66 -1.75 5.98
CA SER A 159 -5.02 -1.18 7.27
C SER A 159 -5.19 -2.30 8.30
N GLU A 160 -4.70 -2.07 9.50
CA GLU A 160 -4.56 -3.06 10.58
C GLU A 160 -5.84 -3.88 10.87
N GLY A 161 -7.02 -3.24 10.80
CA GLY A 161 -8.30 -3.92 11.00
C GLY A 161 -8.61 -5.05 10.02
N PHE A 162 -7.91 -5.14 8.88
CA PHE A 162 -8.10 -6.21 7.90
C PHE A 162 -7.14 -7.38 8.06
N VAL A 163 -6.19 -7.32 9.00
CA VAL A 163 -5.23 -8.42 9.23
C VAL A 163 -5.96 -9.69 9.64
N ARG A 164 -6.83 -9.58 10.64
CA ARG A 164 -7.55 -10.73 11.21
C ARG A 164 -8.39 -11.50 10.18
N PRO A 165 -9.24 -10.87 9.35
CA PRO A 165 -9.99 -11.59 8.32
C PRO A 165 -9.11 -12.04 7.13
N LEU A 166 -7.96 -11.39 6.86
CA LEU A 166 -7.10 -11.74 5.74
C LEU A 166 -6.27 -13.00 5.99
N VAL A 167 -5.73 -13.20 7.20
CA VAL A 167 -4.82 -14.31 7.50
C VAL A 167 -5.43 -15.70 7.20
N PRO A 168 -6.69 -16.01 7.51
CA PRO A 168 -7.29 -17.30 7.12
C PRO A 168 -7.37 -17.50 5.60
N LEU A 169 -7.57 -16.42 4.82
CA LEU A 169 -7.51 -16.47 3.36
C LEU A 169 -6.11 -16.80 2.88
N LEU A 170 -5.08 -16.17 3.47
CA LEU A 170 -3.69 -16.42 3.11
C LEU A 170 -3.27 -17.86 3.45
N ALA A 171 -3.77 -18.43 4.53
CA ALA A 171 -3.54 -19.84 4.88
C ALA A 171 -4.11 -20.77 3.81
N ARG A 172 -5.34 -20.54 3.35
CA ARG A 172 -5.94 -21.32 2.24
C ARG A 172 -5.17 -21.13 0.93
N LEU A 173 -4.73 -19.91 0.64
CA LEU A 173 -3.95 -19.61 -0.55
C LEU A 173 -2.61 -20.33 -0.53
N HIS A 174 -1.92 -20.37 0.62
CA HIS A 174 -0.67 -21.10 0.79
C HIS A 174 -0.85 -22.60 0.57
N ALA A 175 -1.95 -23.20 1.07
CA ALA A 175 -2.26 -24.60 0.83
C ALA A 175 -2.45 -24.94 -0.66
N LYS A 176 -3.02 -24.01 -1.45
CA LYS A 176 -3.18 -24.15 -2.92
C LYS A 176 -1.89 -23.90 -3.71
N HIS A 177 -1.04 -23.00 -3.20
CA HIS A 177 0.17 -22.53 -3.87
C HIS A 177 1.36 -22.49 -2.90
N PRO A 178 1.95 -23.65 -2.53
CA PRO A 178 3.01 -23.72 -1.51
C PRO A 178 4.28 -22.92 -1.83
N ALA A 179 4.56 -22.73 -3.12
CA ALA A 179 5.70 -21.93 -3.58
C ALA A 179 5.44 -20.41 -3.58
N LEU A 180 4.20 -19.98 -3.31
CA LEU A 180 3.84 -18.58 -3.19
C LEU A 180 4.01 -18.10 -1.76
N ARG A 181 4.77 -17.03 -1.58
CA ARG A 181 4.96 -16.35 -0.29
C ARG A 181 4.19 -15.04 -0.28
N VAL A 182 3.55 -14.72 0.83
CA VAL A 182 2.88 -13.43 1.03
C VAL A 182 3.50 -12.74 2.24
N GLU A 183 4.01 -11.53 2.01
CA GLU A 183 4.47 -10.63 3.07
C GLU A 183 3.37 -9.60 3.34
N VAL A 184 2.95 -9.48 4.59
CA VAL A 184 1.92 -8.52 5.01
C VAL A 184 2.57 -7.33 5.69
N ILE A 185 2.26 -6.13 5.20
CA ILE A 185 2.68 -4.86 5.78
C ILE A 185 1.43 -4.21 6.37
N SER A 186 1.34 -4.20 7.71
CA SER A 186 0.24 -3.56 8.45
C SER A 186 0.77 -2.36 9.20
N GLU A 187 0.47 -1.18 8.70
CA GLU A 187 0.89 0.09 9.29
C GLU A 187 -0.28 1.09 9.26
N ALA A 188 -0.31 2.00 10.24
CA ALA A 188 -1.20 3.16 10.20
C ALA A 188 -0.86 4.08 9.01
N ARG A 189 0.42 4.14 8.62
CA ARG A 189 0.88 4.82 7.41
C ARG A 189 0.53 3.99 6.17
N ILE A 190 -0.09 4.62 5.20
CA ILE A 190 -0.37 4.00 3.90
C ILE A 190 0.97 3.73 3.19
N ALA A 191 1.34 2.45 3.03
CA ALA A 191 2.51 2.07 2.24
C ALA A 191 2.37 2.61 0.81
N ASP A 192 3.46 3.18 0.29
CA ASP A 192 3.47 3.82 -1.02
C ASP A 192 3.55 2.76 -2.13
N LEU A 193 2.37 2.33 -2.60
CA LEU A 193 2.27 1.42 -3.73
C LEU A 193 2.93 1.98 -5.00
N ALA A 194 2.89 3.31 -5.20
CA ALA A 194 3.50 3.93 -6.37
C ALA A 194 5.03 3.79 -6.33
N ARG A 195 5.61 3.73 -5.15
CA ARG A 195 7.05 3.50 -4.94
C ARG A 195 7.43 2.03 -4.85
N GLY A 196 6.46 1.10 -4.97
CA GLY A 196 6.73 -0.33 -4.95
C GLY A 196 7.04 -0.91 -3.57
N GLU A 197 6.57 -0.28 -2.49
CA GLU A 197 6.69 -0.84 -1.14
C GLU A 197 5.84 -2.10 -0.98
N ALA A 198 4.71 -2.17 -1.70
CA ALA A 198 3.87 -3.35 -1.83
C ALA A 198 3.26 -3.42 -3.24
N GLU A 199 2.87 -4.62 -3.68
CA GLU A 199 2.19 -4.84 -4.96
C GLU A 199 0.68 -4.68 -4.85
N ILE A 200 0.10 -5.07 -3.72
CA ILE A 200 -1.33 -5.02 -3.43
C ILE A 200 -1.56 -4.17 -2.19
N GLY A 201 -2.61 -3.37 -2.20
CA GLY A 201 -3.09 -2.61 -1.04
C GLY A 201 -4.56 -2.90 -0.74
N ILE A 202 -4.91 -3.15 0.53
CA ILE A 202 -6.29 -3.10 1.02
C ILE A 202 -6.44 -1.79 1.79
N ARG A 203 -7.31 -0.90 1.30
CA ARG A 203 -7.37 0.51 1.74
C ARG A 203 -8.80 0.92 2.07
N ILE A 204 -8.94 1.80 3.05
CA ILE A 204 -10.21 2.47 3.41
C ILE A 204 -10.37 3.83 2.71
N VAL A 205 -9.36 4.25 1.97
CA VAL A 205 -9.38 5.48 1.17
C VAL A 205 -8.97 5.14 -0.25
N ARG A 206 -9.71 5.64 -1.22
CA ARG A 206 -9.41 5.48 -2.64
C ARG A 206 -8.12 6.22 -3.00
N SER A 207 -7.15 5.53 -3.59
CA SER A 207 -5.96 6.17 -4.12
C SER A 207 -6.28 6.96 -5.38
N ALA A 208 -5.85 8.23 -5.43
CA ALA A 208 -5.97 9.11 -6.61
C ALA A 208 -4.70 9.14 -7.47
N SER A 209 -3.65 8.39 -7.11
CA SER A 209 -2.37 8.39 -7.83
C SER A 209 -2.48 7.69 -9.18
N ALA A 210 -2.01 8.31 -10.25
CA ALA A 210 -2.13 7.83 -11.64
C ALA A 210 -1.61 6.40 -11.91
N PRO A 211 -0.49 5.92 -11.29
CA PRO A 211 -0.03 4.55 -11.51
C PRO A 211 -0.85 3.51 -10.75
N ILE A 212 -1.74 3.93 -9.82
CA ILE A 212 -2.51 3.03 -8.96
C ILE A 212 -3.91 2.82 -9.54
N VAL A 213 -4.31 1.57 -9.64
CA VAL A 213 -5.69 1.17 -9.92
C VAL A 213 -6.34 0.81 -8.59
N SER A 214 -7.45 1.48 -8.27
CA SER A 214 -8.25 1.20 -7.08
C SER A 214 -9.62 0.70 -7.50
N LYS A 215 -9.99 -0.49 -7.04
CA LYS A 215 -11.29 -1.12 -7.25
C LYS A 215 -12.02 -1.20 -5.91
N LEU A 216 -13.27 -0.79 -5.87
CA LEU A 216 -14.10 -0.99 -4.68
C LEU A 216 -14.27 -2.51 -4.45
N LEU A 217 -13.82 -2.99 -3.30
CA LEU A 217 -13.96 -4.37 -2.86
C LEU A 217 -15.32 -4.61 -2.20
N GLY A 218 -15.80 -3.59 -1.47
CA GLY A 218 -17.10 -3.59 -0.81
C GLY A 218 -17.15 -2.57 0.32
N ARG A 219 -18.16 -2.73 1.20
CA ARG A 219 -18.38 -1.90 2.38
C ARG A 219 -18.39 -2.78 3.62
N ALA A 220 -17.57 -2.44 4.61
CA ALA A 220 -17.52 -3.09 5.90
C ALA A 220 -18.46 -2.36 6.86
N SER A 221 -19.38 -3.08 7.50
CA SER A 221 -20.26 -2.52 8.51
C SER A 221 -19.49 -2.13 9.76
N THR A 222 -19.92 -1.05 10.40
CA THR A 222 -19.39 -0.57 11.68
C THR A 222 -20.53 -0.46 12.70
N GLY A 223 -20.17 -0.61 13.98
CA GLY A 223 -21.10 -0.52 15.10
C GLY A 223 -20.43 0.16 16.30
N LEU A 224 -21.24 0.55 17.28
CA LEU A 224 -20.72 0.98 18.58
C LEU A 224 -20.64 -0.23 19.51
N PHE A 225 -19.51 -0.41 20.14
CA PHE A 225 -19.22 -1.54 21.02
C PHE A 225 -18.70 -1.06 22.37
N ALA A 226 -18.99 -1.81 23.40
CA ALA A 226 -18.39 -1.68 24.73
C ALA A 226 -18.15 -3.06 25.33
N SER A 227 -17.29 -3.17 26.34
CA SER A 227 -17.16 -4.42 27.08
C SER A 227 -18.44 -4.72 27.86
N ARG A 228 -18.70 -5.99 28.13
CA ARG A 228 -19.81 -6.44 28.95
C ARG A 228 -19.82 -5.75 30.31
N ASP A 229 -18.66 -5.68 30.97
CA ASP A 229 -18.53 -5.01 32.27
C ASP A 229 -18.85 -3.50 32.21
N TYR A 230 -18.50 -2.84 31.12
CA TYR A 230 -18.84 -1.43 30.93
C TYR A 230 -20.35 -1.25 30.77
N VAL A 231 -20.98 -2.12 29.96
CA VAL A 231 -22.43 -2.11 29.73
C VAL A 231 -23.19 -2.34 31.05
N GLU A 232 -22.83 -3.38 31.81
CA GLU A 232 -23.48 -3.69 33.07
C GLU A 232 -23.41 -2.54 34.09
N ARG A 233 -22.28 -1.85 34.15
CA ARG A 233 -22.08 -0.74 35.08
C ARG A 233 -22.66 0.60 34.62
N ARG A 234 -22.62 0.90 33.34
CA ARG A 234 -22.88 2.25 32.84
C ARG A 234 -24.01 2.34 31.83
N LEU A 235 -24.45 1.24 31.22
CA LEU A 235 -25.43 1.21 30.16
C LEU A 235 -26.24 -0.10 30.15
N PRO A 236 -26.96 -0.47 31.27
CA PRO A 236 -27.56 -1.80 31.45
C PRO A 236 -28.53 -2.22 30.35
N SER A 237 -29.17 -1.27 29.66
CA SER A 237 -30.07 -1.54 28.53
C SER A 237 -29.33 -1.85 27.21
N ALA A 238 -28.02 -1.64 27.15
CA ALA A 238 -27.22 -1.61 25.94
C ALA A 238 -27.73 -0.62 24.86
N LYS A 239 -28.61 0.31 25.22
CA LYS A 239 -29.16 1.34 24.33
C LYS A 239 -28.43 2.66 24.55
N LEU A 240 -27.87 3.22 23.50
CA LEU A 240 -27.18 4.49 23.56
C LEU A 240 -27.93 5.54 22.74
N SER A 241 -28.58 6.50 23.44
CA SER A 241 -29.15 7.67 22.80
C SER A 241 -28.14 8.81 22.67
N ARG A 242 -28.41 9.77 21.79
CA ARG A 242 -27.49 10.90 21.54
C ARG A 242 -27.37 11.85 22.75
N ASP A 243 -28.45 12.05 23.48
CA ASP A 243 -28.51 12.96 24.64
C ASP A 243 -27.64 12.50 25.80
N VAL A 244 -27.44 11.19 25.96
CA VAL A 244 -26.56 10.63 26.99
C VAL A 244 -25.16 10.29 26.50
N ALA A 245 -24.93 10.30 25.19
CA ALA A 245 -23.63 9.90 24.58
C ALA A 245 -22.44 10.70 25.16
N GLY A 246 -22.63 11.99 25.44
CA GLY A 246 -21.62 12.87 26.02
C GLY A 246 -21.26 12.56 27.48
N THR A 247 -22.08 11.78 28.20
CA THR A 247 -21.81 11.38 29.60
C THR A 247 -20.98 10.11 29.72
N HIS A 248 -20.76 9.41 28.60
CA HIS A 248 -19.98 8.18 28.54
C HIS A 248 -18.51 8.43 28.19
N ASP A 249 -17.67 7.49 28.60
CA ASP A 249 -16.27 7.42 28.19
C ASP A 249 -16.18 6.84 26.78
N TRP A 250 -15.34 7.45 25.94
CA TRP A 250 -15.14 7.04 24.56
C TRP A 250 -13.72 6.61 24.31
N VAL A 251 -13.58 5.65 23.39
CA VAL A 251 -12.30 5.18 22.85
C VAL A 251 -12.33 5.39 21.35
N GLY A 252 -11.30 5.95 20.75
CA GLY A 252 -11.32 6.25 19.33
C GLY A 252 -9.95 6.40 18.69
N LEU A 253 -9.96 6.69 17.41
CA LEU A 253 -8.74 6.97 16.67
C LEU A 253 -8.20 8.36 17.03
N ASP A 254 -6.89 8.55 16.85
CA ASP A 254 -6.22 9.82 17.19
C ASP A 254 -6.46 10.92 16.12
N ALA A 255 -5.86 12.09 16.35
CA ALA A 255 -6.03 13.24 15.48
C ALA A 255 -5.56 13.04 14.04
N SER A 256 -4.62 12.11 13.80
CA SER A 256 -4.12 11.83 12.45
C SER A 256 -5.19 11.21 11.53
N LEU A 257 -6.22 10.59 12.13
CA LEU A 257 -7.31 9.89 11.46
C LEU A 257 -8.68 10.56 11.65
N GLU A 258 -8.75 11.73 12.28
CA GLU A 258 -10.01 12.43 12.61
C GLU A 258 -10.87 12.82 11.39
N ARG A 259 -10.27 12.84 10.18
CA ARG A 259 -10.98 13.13 8.92
C ARG A 259 -11.75 11.94 8.36
N LEU A 260 -11.60 10.75 8.97
CA LEU A 260 -12.38 9.59 8.55
C LEU A 260 -13.87 9.83 8.85
N PRO A 261 -14.78 9.47 7.93
CA PRO A 261 -16.22 9.65 8.11
C PRO A 261 -16.73 9.03 9.42
N GLN A 262 -16.13 7.92 9.86
CA GLN A 262 -16.46 7.22 11.09
C GLN A 262 -16.15 8.05 12.33
N GLU A 263 -14.97 8.68 12.36
CA GLU A 263 -14.56 9.55 13.48
C GLU A 263 -15.42 10.83 13.55
N GLN A 264 -15.73 11.41 12.38
CA GLN A 264 -16.61 12.57 12.30
C GLN A 264 -18.03 12.22 12.79
N TRP A 265 -18.54 11.05 12.38
CA TRP A 265 -19.84 10.56 12.82
C TRP A 265 -19.87 10.33 14.33
N THR A 266 -18.84 9.68 14.91
CA THR A 266 -18.73 9.43 16.34
C THR A 266 -18.81 10.72 17.15
N ARG A 267 -18.11 11.77 16.74
CA ARG A 267 -18.19 13.10 17.36
C ARG A 267 -19.56 13.74 17.20
N ALA A 268 -20.14 13.67 16.00
CA ALA A 268 -21.49 14.19 15.71
C ALA A 268 -22.58 13.40 16.45
N TYR A 269 -22.32 12.15 16.79
CA TYR A 269 -23.22 11.33 17.62
C TYR A 269 -23.26 11.77 19.09
N GLY A 270 -22.20 12.45 19.57
CA GLY A 270 -22.11 12.99 20.92
C GLY A 270 -20.84 12.57 21.69
N ALA A 271 -19.93 11.85 21.07
CA ALA A 271 -18.66 11.50 21.71
C ALA A 271 -17.83 12.75 22.01
N SER A 272 -17.62 13.05 23.29
CA SER A 272 -16.87 14.23 23.73
C SER A 272 -15.75 13.88 24.70
N ARG A 273 -15.94 12.87 25.55
CA ARG A 273 -14.99 12.47 26.59
C ARG A 273 -14.18 11.26 26.16
N PHE A 274 -13.11 11.49 25.40
CA PHE A 274 -12.19 10.42 24.99
C PHE A 274 -11.19 10.12 26.09
N THR A 275 -11.26 8.92 26.68
CA THR A 275 -10.33 8.41 27.69
C THR A 275 -9.10 7.74 27.06
N PHE A 276 -9.22 7.29 25.82
CA PHE A 276 -8.13 6.67 25.07
C PHE A 276 -8.25 6.99 23.58
N ARG A 277 -7.12 7.31 22.95
CA ARG A 277 -7.03 7.50 21.49
C ARG A 277 -5.72 6.94 20.96
N SER A 278 -5.76 6.30 19.80
CA SER A 278 -4.57 5.72 19.16
C SER A 278 -4.70 5.76 17.64
N ASN A 279 -3.59 5.76 16.92
CA ASN A 279 -3.57 5.52 15.47
C ASN A 279 -3.62 4.03 15.12
N SER A 280 -3.55 3.13 16.10
CA SER A 280 -3.68 1.69 15.94
C SER A 280 -5.12 1.25 16.21
N VAL A 281 -5.74 0.63 15.21
CA VAL A 281 -7.08 0.03 15.32
C VAL A 281 -7.07 -1.08 16.36
N PHE A 282 -6.01 -1.88 16.41
CA PHE A 282 -5.84 -2.92 17.42
C PHE A 282 -5.80 -2.36 18.84
N ALA A 283 -5.07 -1.26 19.07
CA ALA A 283 -5.03 -0.62 20.38
C ALA A 283 -6.40 -0.08 20.81
N VAL A 284 -7.16 0.49 19.86
CA VAL A 284 -8.56 0.92 20.09
C VAL A 284 -9.44 -0.28 20.45
N GLU A 285 -9.36 -1.39 19.70
CA GLU A 285 -10.08 -2.63 20.03
C GLU A 285 -9.77 -3.12 21.44
N GLN A 286 -8.48 -3.17 21.81
CA GLN A 286 -8.04 -3.63 23.14
C GLN A 286 -8.54 -2.70 24.26
N ALA A 287 -8.56 -1.40 24.04
CA ALA A 287 -9.08 -0.44 25.01
C ALA A 287 -10.59 -0.63 25.25
N VAL A 288 -11.36 -0.90 24.17
CA VAL A 288 -12.81 -1.22 24.31
C VAL A 288 -13.01 -2.54 25.05
N VAL A 289 -12.28 -3.60 24.70
CA VAL A 289 -12.33 -4.91 25.37
C VAL A 289 -11.99 -4.76 26.86
N SER A 290 -11.04 -3.91 27.19
CA SER A 290 -10.60 -3.64 28.57
C SER A 290 -11.57 -2.75 29.36
N GLY A 291 -12.70 -2.31 28.77
CA GLY A 291 -13.74 -1.55 29.46
C GLY A 291 -13.41 -0.07 29.65
N MET A 292 -12.50 0.50 28.85
CA MET A 292 -12.13 1.93 28.95
C MET A 292 -13.23 2.86 28.42
N GLY A 293 -14.21 2.34 27.64
CA GLY A 293 -15.29 3.14 27.12
C GLY A 293 -15.96 2.51 25.90
N ILE A 294 -16.80 3.32 25.24
CA ILE A 294 -17.50 2.98 24.00
C ILE A 294 -16.57 3.27 22.83
N GLY A 295 -16.46 2.34 21.88
CA GLY A 295 -15.70 2.52 20.64
C GLY A 295 -16.51 2.18 19.40
N LEU A 296 -16.21 2.86 18.30
CA LEU A 296 -16.70 2.49 16.97
C LEU A 296 -15.75 1.47 16.36
N LEU A 297 -16.23 0.26 16.13
CA LEU A 297 -15.45 -0.85 15.58
C LEU A 297 -16.11 -1.42 14.32
N GLY A 298 -15.33 -2.10 13.50
CA GLY A 298 -15.88 -2.93 12.43
C GLY A 298 -16.64 -4.13 13.03
N VAL A 299 -17.83 -4.42 12.50
CA VAL A 299 -18.67 -5.51 13.02
C VAL A 299 -17.96 -6.85 12.93
N VAL A 300 -17.27 -7.13 11.81
CA VAL A 300 -16.51 -8.39 11.61
C VAL A 300 -15.41 -8.56 12.65
N GLN A 301 -14.67 -7.48 12.93
CA GLN A 301 -13.60 -7.53 13.93
C GLN A 301 -14.17 -7.74 15.33
N ALA A 302 -15.18 -6.96 15.68
CA ALA A 302 -15.81 -7.00 17.00
C ALA A 302 -16.48 -8.34 17.30
N SER A 303 -17.16 -8.96 16.32
CA SER A 303 -17.81 -10.27 16.49
C SER A 303 -16.83 -11.42 16.80
N SER A 304 -15.56 -11.26 16.49
CA SER A 304 -14.49 -12.21 16.82
C SER A 304 -13.86 -11.98 18.20
N LEU A 305 -14.25 -10.91 18.90
CA LEU A 305 -13.72 -10.52 20.22
C LEU A 305 -14.72 -10.93 21.31
N ALA A 306 -14.27 -11.81 22.23
CA ALA A 306 -15.08 -12.21 23.36
C ALA A 306 -15.33 -11.03 24.32
N GLY A 307 -16.50 -10.99 24.93
CA GLY A 307 -16.84 -10.01 25.95
C GLY A 307 -17.26 -8.63 25.45
N LEU A 308 -17.36 -8.42 24.15
CA LEU A 308 -17.95 -7.20 23.58
C LEU A 308 -19.47 -7.33 23.41
N VAL A 309 -20.14 -6.22 23.61
CA VAL A 309 -21.57 -6.03 23.36
C VAL A 309 -21.74 -4.94 22.33
N GLU A 310 -22.48 -5.22 21.27
CA GLU A 310 -22.91 -4.20 20.32
C GLU A 310 -24.01 -3.37 20.94
N LEU A 311 -23.89 -2.05 20.88
CA LEU A 311 -24.87 -1.12 21.46
C LEU A 311 -25.96 -0.80 20.43
N ASP A 312 -27.22 -0.81 20.91
CA ASP A 312 -28.35 -0.31 20.13
C ASP A 312 -28.28 1.23 20.08
N ALA A 313 -27.71 1.74 19.00
CA ALA A 313 -27.51 3.16 18.79
C ALA A 313 -28.68 3.79 18.04
N ALA A 314 -29.08 5.00 18.43
CA ALA A 314 -30.19 5.74 17.81
C ALA A 314 -29.96 6.09 16.32
N ALA A 315 -28.73 5.89 15.82
CA ALA A 315 -28.38 6.05 14.40
C ALA A 315 -27.26 5.08 14.03
N THR A 316 -27.36 4.52 12.83
CA THR A 316 -26.35 3.58 12.30
C THR A 316 -25.09 4.32 11.89
N PRO A 317 -23.89 3.88 12.32
CA PRO A 317 -22.64 4.44 11.85
C PRO A 317 -22.43 4.22 10.35
N PRO A 318 -21.70 5.11 9.64
CA PRO A 318 -21.42 4.94 8.23
C PRO A 318 -20.49 3.75 8.01
N PRO A 319 -20.75 2.89 7.01
CA PRO A 319 -19.86 1.80 6.68
C PRO A 319 -18.51 2.31 6.17
N VAL A 320 -17.49 1.48 6.28
CA VAL A 320 -16.16 1.75 5.71
C VAL A 320 -16.12 1.22 4.27
N GLU A 321 -15.86 2.08 3.30
CA GLU A 321 -15.56 1.64 1.94
C GLU A 321 -14.15 1.02 1.89
N VAL A 322 -14.05 -0.17 1.31
CA VAL A 322 -12.78 -0.90 1.22
C VAL A 322 -12.39 -1.07 -0.23
N PHE A 323 -11.19 -0.68 -0.56
CA PHE A 323 -10.65 -0.72 -1.91
C PHE A 323 -9.49 -1.69 -2.00
N LEU A 324 -9.47 -2.49 -3.06
CA LEU A 324 -8.29 -3.23 -3.50
C LEU A 324 -7.50 -2.32 -4.44
N ALA A 325 -6.27 -2.04 -4.09
CA ALA A 325 -5.39 -1.15 -4.84
C ALA A 325 -4.13 -1.90 -5.30
N PHE A 326 -3.65 -1.64 -6.51
CA PHE A 326 -2.42 -2.20 -7.05
C PHE A 326 -1.85 -1.31 -8.13
N ARG A 327 -0.56 -1.40 -8.36
CA ARG A 327 0.05 -0.76 -9.52
C ARG A 327 -0.44 -1.44 -10.80
N ARG A 328 -0.66 -0.65 -11.85
CA ARG A 328 -1.17 -1.13 -13.13
C ARG A 328 -0.28 -2.21 -13.77
N ASP A 329 1.03 -2.07 -13.63
CA ASP A 329 2.03 -3.02 -14.12
C ASP A 329 2.11 -4.30 -13.26
N ALA A 330 2.02 -4.19 -11.93
CA ALA A 330 2.05 -5.32 -11.01
C ALA A 330 0.94 -6.36 -11.30
N ARG A 331 -0.24 -5.90 -11.76
CA ARG A 331 -1.35 -6.79 -12.12
C ARG A 331 -1.04 -7.73 -13.30
N LYS A 332 -0.01 -7.44 -14.10
CA LYS A 332 0.41 -8.32 -15.21
C LYS A 332 1.09 -9.60 -14.68
N THR A 333 1.61 -9.57 -13.49
CA THR A 333 2.33 -10.69 -12.86
C THR A 333 1.35 -11.75 -12.36
N SER A 334 1.59 -13.03 -12.70
CA SER A 334 0.68 -14.16 -12.37
C SER A 334 0.43 -14.28 -10.87
N ARG A 335 1.48 -14.20 -10.03
CA ARG A 335 1.37 -14.29 -8.57
C ARG A 335 0.49 -13.19 -7.98
N VAL A 336 0.65 -11.95 -8.46
CA VAL A 336 -0.17 -10.80 -7.99
C VAL A 336 -1.63 -10.99 -8.39
N ARG A 337 -1.89 -11.49 -9.61
CA ARG A 337 -3.26 -11.78 -10.07
C ARG A 337 -3.94 -12.86 -9.22
N VAL A 338 -3.21 -13.91 -8.84
CA VAL A 338 -3.75 -14.99 -8.02
C VAL A 338 -4.14 -14.46 -6.65
N VAL A 339 -3.23 -13.75 -5.96
CA VAL A 339 -3.53 -13.16 -4.65
C VAL A 339 -4.70 -12.16 -4.75
N ALA A 340 -4.70 -11.28 -5.75
CA ALA A 340 -5.77 -10.31 -5.93
C ALA A 340 -7.14 -10.98 -6.18
N ARG A 341 -7.20 -12.04 -6.99
CA ARG A 341 -8.43 -12.80 -7.25
C ARG A 341 -8.96 -13.50 -6.00
N GLU A 342 -8.09 -14.12 -5.20
CA GLU A 342 -8.50 -14.75 -3.95
C GLU A 342 -9.04 -13.71 -2.96
N ILE A 343 -8.42 -12.52 -2.85
CA ILE A 343 -8.94 -11.43 -2.04
C ILE A 343 -10.31 -10.95 -2.57
N GLU A 344 -10.46 -10.78 -3.87
CA GLU A 344 -11.74 -10.40 -4.49
C GLU A 344 -12.83 -11.45 -4.26
N ALA A 345 -12.50 -12.73 -4.41
CA ALA A 345 -13.43 -13.84 -4.23
C ALA A 345 -13.93 -13.97 -2.78
N ASP A 346 -13.05 -13.68 -1.83
CA ASP A 346 -13.38 -13.77 -0.39
C ASP A 346 -13.83 -12.42 0.21
N ALA A 347 -14.02 -11.39 -0.62
CA ALA A 347 -14.39 -10.04 -0.18
C ALA A 347 -15.60 -10.03 0.76
N ARG A 348 -16.60 -10.89 0.53
CA ARG A 348 -17.78 -11.00 1.40
C ARG A 348 -17.42 -11.46 2.83
N ARG A 349 -16.41 -12.30 2.98
CA ARG A 349 -15.94 -12.76 4.31
C ARG A 349 -15.02 -11.74 4.98
N LEU A 350 -14.30 -10.95 4.17
CA LEU A 350 -13.45 -9.88 4.68
C LEU A 350 -14.25 -8.69 5.23
N LEU A 351 -15.50 -8.49 4.76
CA LEU A 351 -16.27 -7.26 4.95
C LEU A 351 -17.60 -7.43 5.69
N ARG A 352 -18.02 -8.67 5.98
CA ARG A 352 -19.29 -8.96 6.64
C ARG A 352 -19.15 -9.31 8.10
#